data_4f50dc243b4463566232bf18a87bb4e2
#
_entry.id   4f50dc243b4463566232bf18a87bb4e2
#
_cell.length_a   1.000
_cell.length_b   1.000
_cell.length_c   1.000
_cell.angle_alpha   90.00
_cell.angle_beta   90.00
_cell.angle_gamma   90.00
#
_symmetry.space_group_name_H-M   'P 1'
#
loop_
_entity.id
_entity.type
_entity.pdbx_description
1 polymer ?
#
loop_
_entity_poly.entity_id
_entity_poly.type
_entity_poly.pdbx_seq_one_letter_code
_entity_poly.pdbx_strand_id
1 'polypeptide(L)'
;MEENKNEEIKEEKKAEEPKEHKKEHKKNKKLEELQNEINTLKDKNMRIAAEMVNTLRRKDEETNRLLKYSNESLITELLPVIDNFERALNVDAKTTDIESYQKGMTMIYNSLKNILEKFEVKEIEAIDKEFDPSYHQAVMQEEKEGTKENIVIEVLQKGYTYKDKVIRPAMVKVSK
;
A
#
# COMPACT_ATOMS: atom_id res chain seq x y z
N MET A 1 75.61 23.97 -51.28
CA MET A 1 75.11 23.58 -49.91
C MET A 1 73.63 23.94 -49.67
N GLU A 2 72.99 24.64 -50.57
CA GLU A 2 71.56 24.99 -50.42
C GLU A 2 70.52 23.98 -51.08
N GLU A 3 71.02 23.24 -52.08
CA GLU A 3 70.10 22.27 -52.76
C GLU A 3 69.78 21.00 -51.92
N ASN A 4 70.66 20.56 -51.05
CA ASN A 4 70.49 19.39 -50.24
C ASN A 4 69.48 19.62 -49.06
N LYS A 5 69.29 20.87 -48.61
CA LYS A 5 68.29 21.17 -47.56
C LYS A 5 66.83 21.19 -48.05
N ASN A 6 66.65 21.46 -49.35
CA ASN A 6 65.28 21.50 -49.93
C ASN A 6 64.72 20.13 -50.29
N GLU A 7 65.55 19.11 -50.47
CA GLU A 7 65.13 17.73 -50.72
C GLU A 7 64.72 17.03 -49.41
N GLU A 8 65.51 17.22 -48.33
CA GLU A 8 65.13 16.65 -46.99
C GLU A 8 63.85 17.23 -46.47
N ILE A 9 63.52 18.51 -46.65
CA ILE A 9 62.26 19.13 -46.24
C ILE A 9 61.09 18.63 -47.11
N LYS A 10 61.27 18.22 -48.35
CA LYS A 10 60.25 17.64 -49.23
C LYS A 10 60.00 16.17 -48.93
N GLU A 11 61.02 15.42 -48.46
CA GLU A 11 60.85 14.01 -48.06
C GLU A 11 60.18 13.91 -46.70
N GLU A 12 60.47 14.74 -45.70
CA GLU A 12 59.80 14.79 -44.42
C GLU A 12 58.30 15.16 -44.56
N LYS A 13 57.98 16.15 -45.42
CA LYS A 13 56.58 16.52 -45.68
C LYS A 13 55.77 15.42 -46.41
N LYS A 14 56.44 14.63 -47.28
CA LYS A 14 55.78 13.48 -47.96
C LYS A 14 55.59 12.25 -47.04
N ALA A 15 56.36 12.12 -45.94
CA ALA A 15 56.26 11.02 -45.01
C ALA A 15 55.25 11.30 -43.87
N GLU A 16 54.87 12.54 -43.61
CA GLU A 16 53.89 12.93 -42.60
C GLU A 16 52.44 12.90 -43.12
N GLU A 17 52.20 13.27 -44.38
CA GLU A 17 50.83 13.22 -44.98
C GLU A 17 50.13 11.84 -44.91
N PRO A 18 50.78 10.69 -45.16
CA PRO A 18 50.10 9.40 -45.01
C PRO A 18 49.87 8.95 -43.58
N LYS A 19 50.53 9.56 -42.59
CA LYS A 19 50.29 9.25 -41.16
C LYS A 19 49.14 10.06 -40.58
N GLU A 20 48.93 11.30 -41.00
CA GLU A 20 47.78 12.12 -40.61
C GLU A 20 46.47 11.59 -41.23
N HIS A 21 46.44 11.27 -42.52
CA HIS A 21 45.29 10.66 -43.17
C HIS A 21 44.89 9.33 -42.53
N LYS A 22 45.81 8.48 -42.09
CA LYS A 22 45.52 7.23 -41.37
C LYS A 22 44.98 7.48 -39.95
N LYS A 23 45.43 8.53 -39.28
CA LYS A 23 44.87 8.91 -37.94
C LYS A 23 43.47 9.50 -38.06
N GLU A 24 43.23 10.31 -39.08
CA GLU A 24 41.93 10.93 -39.33
C GLU A 24 40.90 9.89 -39.76
N HIS A 25 41.26 8.92 -40.59
CA HIS A 25 40.39 7.81 -40.98
C HIS A 25 40.03 6.89 -39.80
N LYS A 26 40.97 6.62 -38.87
CA LYS A 26 40.71 5.90 -37.63
C LYS A 26 39.81 6.66 -36.68
N LYS A 27 39.95 8.00 -36.60
CA LYS A 27 39.11 8.86 -35.78
C LYS A 27 37.69 8.95 -36.29
N ASN A 28 37.52 9.06 -37.60
CA ASN A 28 36.22 9.10 -38.25
C ASN A 28 35.48 7.76 -38.12
N LYS A 29 36.18 6.64 -38.28
CA LYS A 29 35.59 5.30 -38.07
C LYS A 29 35.12 5.10 -36.62
N LYS A 30 35.90 5.55 -35.63
CA LYS A 30 35.51 5.48 -34.22
C LYS A 30 34.33 6.42 -33.87
N LEU A 31 34.24 7.56 -34.56
CA LEU A 31 33.08 8.47 -34.46
C LEU A 31 31.81 7.84 -35.02
N GLU A 32 31.88 7.16 -36.17
CA GLU A 32 30.74 6.42 -36.74
C GLU A 32 30.29 5.26 -35.84
N GLU A 33 31.24 4.50 -35.28
CA GLU A 33 30.94 3.41 -34.35
C GLU A 33 30.24 3.94 -33.09
N LEU A 34 30.72 5.04 -32.50
CA LEU A 34 30.10 5.68 -31.35
C LEU A 34 28.68 6.26 -31.69
N GLN A 35 28.56 6.84 -32.87
CA GLN A 35 27.26 7.38 -33.33
C GLN A 35 26.24 6.29 -33.53
N ASN A 36 26.63 5.15 -34.04
CA ASN A 36 25.79 3.97 -34.19
C ASN A 36 25.43 3.38 -32.81
N GLU A 37 26.36 3.33 -31.88
CA GLU A 37 26.09 2.89 -30.51
C GLU A 37 25.11 3.82 -29.78
N ILE A 38 25.29 5.15 -29.92
CA ILE A 38 24.32 6.13 -29.37
C ILE A 38 22.93 5.93 -29.98
N ASN A 39 22.80 5.69 -31.27
CA ASN A 39 21.52 5.47 -31.92
C ASN A 39 20.87 4.17 -31.42
N THR A 40 21.64 3.10 -31.32
CA THR A 40 21.11 1.82 -30.79
C THR A 40 20.71 1.92 -29.31
N LEU A 41 21.45 2.69 -28.50
CA LEU A 41 21.10 2.94 -27.10
C LEU A 41 19.84 3.82 -26.99
N LYS A 42 19.68 4.83 -27.85
CA LYS A 42 18.46 5.65 -27.92
C LYS A 42 17.23 4.81 -28.27
N ASP A 43 17.36 3.95 -29.28
CA ASP A 43 16.26 3.06 -29.67
C ASP A 43 15.87 2.08 -28.58
N LYS A 44 16.87 1.49 -27.90
CA LYS A 44 16.64 0.65 -26.73
C LYS A 44 15.95 1.42 -25.60
N ASN A 45 16.39 2.64 -25.30
CA ASN A 45 15.77 3.48 -24.27
C ASN A 45 14.33 3.85 -24.61
N MET A 46 14.02 4.20 -25.86
CA MET A 46 12.66 4.48 -26.30
C MET A 46 11.76 3.23 -26.16
N ARG A 47 12.29 2.07 -26.53
CA ARG A 47 11.55 0.80 -26.37
C ARG A 47 11.29 0.49 -24.91
N ILE A 48 12.30 0.60 -24.03
CA ILE A 48 12.16 0.38 -22.59
C ILE A 48 11.15 1.36 -22.00
N ALA A 49 11.21 2.64 -22.39
CA ALA A 49 10.25 3.63 -21.94
C ALA A 49 8.80 3.29 -22.34
N ALA A 50 8.60 2.85 -23.57
CA ALA A 50 7.28 2.41 -24.06
C ALA A 50 6.79 1.16 -23.29
N GLU A 51 7.65 0.17 -23.07
CA GLU A 51 7.32 -1.04 -22.29
C GLU A 51 7.02 -0.68 -20.82
N MET A 52 7.73 0.30 -20.24
CA MET A 52 7.48 0.78 -18.89
C MET A 52 6.11 1.46 -18.78
N VAL A 53 5.74 2.33 -19.70
CA VAL A 53 4.42 2.97 -19.74
C VAL A 53 3.31 1.92 -19.84
N ASN A 54 3.44 0.93 -20.73
CA ASN A 54 2.46 -0.14 -20.86
C ASN A 54 2.34 -0.99 -19.59
N THR A 55 3.48 -1.25 -18.92
CA THR A 55 3.51 -2.02 -17.68
C THR A 55 2.85 -1.25 -16.53
N LEU A 56 3.12 0.06 -16.42
CA LEU A 56 2.47 0.92 -15.44
C LEU A 56 0.95 0.95 -15.65
N ARG A 57 0.50 1.18 -16.89
CA ARG A 57 -0.93 1.18 -17.21
C ARG A 57 -1.60 -0.14 -16.81
N ARG A 58 -0.99 -1.28 -17.15
CA ARG A 58 -1.54 -2.60 -16.78
C ARG A 58 -1.59 -2.80 -15.26
N LYS A 59 -0.56 -2.34 -14.53
CA LYS A 59 -0.54 -2.39 -13.06
C LYS A 59 -1.62 -1.50 -12.45
N ASP A 60 -1.84 -0.31 -13.00
CA ASP A 60 -2.89 0.59 -12.53
C ASP A 60 -4.29 0.00 -12.75
N GLU A 61 -4.53 -0.61 -13.92
CA GLU A 61 -5.78 -1.31 -14.22
C GLU A 61 -6.01 -2.48 -13.26
N GLU A 62 -4.97 -3.28 -12.98
CA GLU A 62 -5.02 -4.41 -12.03
C GLU A 62 -5.26 -3.92 -10.60
N THR A 63 -4.56 -2.88 -10.16
CA THR A 63 -4.73 -2.27 -8.84
C THR A 63 -6.16 -1.73 -8.66
N ASN A 64 -6.66 -0.99 -9.66
CA ASN A 64 -8.03 -0.47 -9.65
C ASN A 64 -9.07 -1.61 -9.58
N ARG A 65 -8.84 -2.70 -10.30
CA ARG A 65 -9.69 -3.89 -10.22
C ARG A 65 -9.66 -4.52 -8.82
N LEU A 66 -8.46 -4.71 -8.24
CA LEU A 66 -8.31 -5.26 -6.89
C LEU A 66 -9.01 -4.38 -5.85
N LEU A 67 -8.83 -3.05 -5.93
CA LEU A 67 -9.50 -2.11 -5.03
C LEU A 67 -11.03 -2.16 -5.18
N LYS A 68 -11.52 -2.25 -6.42
CA LYS A 68 -12.96 -2.31 -6.70
C LYS A 68 -13.64 -3.53 -6.05
N TYR A 69 -12.96 -4.66 -6.01
CA TYR A 69 -13.49 -5.92 -5.47
C TYR A 69 -12.88 -6.31 -4.12
N SER A 70 -12.10 -5.42 -3.48
CA SER A 70 -11.42 -5.72 -2.21
C SER A 70 -12.36 -6.12 -1.08
N ASN A 71 -13.60 -5.64 -1.09
CA ASN A 71 -14.60 -5.91 -0.06
C ASN A 71 -15.52 -7.10 -0.38
N GLU A 72 -15.35 -7.76 -1.55
CA GLU A 72 -16.21 -8.85 -1.99
C GLU A 72 -16.28 -9.98 -0.97
N SER A 73 -15.13 -10.40 -0.46
CA SER A 73 -15.04 -11.47 0.53
C SER A 73 -15.77 -11.12 1.84
N LEU A 74 -15.59 -9.89 2.35
CA LEU A 74 -16.30 -9.42 3.55
C LEU A 74 -17.81 -9.37 3.33
N ILE A 75 -18.23 -8.81 2.20
CA ILE A 75 -19.65 -8.71 1.87
C ILE A 75 -20.28 -10.10 1.78
N THR A 76 -19.62 -11.04 1.12
CA THR A 76 -20.09 -12.43 0.98
C THR A 76 -20.28 -13.10 2.34
N GLU A 77 -19.36 -12.89 3.28
CA GLU A 77 -19.47 -13.43 4.64
C GLU A 77 -20.58 -12.75 5.48
N LEU A 78 -20.94 -11.50 5.17
CA LEU A 78 -22.00 -10.78 5.85
C LEU A 78 -23.42 -11.19 5.40
N LEU A 79 -23.59 -11.69 4.18
CA LEU A 79 -24.90 -12.07 3.66
C LEU A 79 -25.65 -13.08 4.56
N PRO A 80 -25.02 -14.17 5.05
CA PRO A 80 -25.71 -15.09 5.96
C PRO A 80 -26.15 -14.45 7.28
N VAL A 81 -25.47 -13.38 7.74
CA VAL A 81 -25.87 -12.64 8.93
C VAL A 81 -27.17 -11.88 8.66
N ILE A 82 -27.27 -11.24 7.48
CA ILE A 82 -28.48 -10.56 7.02
C ILE A 82 -29.63 -11.54 6.92
N ASP A 83 -29.41 -12.71 6.31
CA ASP A 83 -30.46 -13.77 6.20
C ASP A 83 -30.98 -14.22 7.58
N ASN A 84 -30.07 -14.34 8.56
CA ASN A 84 -30.42 -14.68 9.92
C ASN A 84 -31.22 -13.55 10.63
N PHE A 85 -30.84 -12.28 10.39
CA PHE A 85 -31.61 -11.15 10.86
C PHE A 85 -33.04 -11.13 10.26
N GLU A 86 -33.18 -11.31 8.95
CA GLU A 86 -34.46 -11.36 8.28
C GLU A 86 -35.34 -12.48 8.85
N ARG A 87 -34.76 -13.64 9.12
CA ARG A 87 -35.45 -14.76 9.77
C ARG A 87 -35.89 -14.38 11.16
N ALA A 88 -35.07 -13.70 11.95
CA ALA A 88 -35.44 -13.27 13.31
C ALA A 88 -36.54 -12.20 13.32
N LEU A 89 -36.55 -11.31 12.31
CA LEU A 89 -37.59 -10.28 12.17
C LEU A 89 -38.95 -10.87 11.75
N ASN A 90 -39.01 -12.00 11.04
CA ASN A 90 -40.21 -12.65 10.57
C ASN A 90 -40.80 -13.63 11.60
N VAL A 91 -40.28 -13.65 12.81
CA VAL A 91 -40.80 -14.49 13.90
C VAL A 91 -42.05 -13.85 14.47
N ASP A 92 -43.12 -14.66 14.65
CA ASP A 92 -44.39 -14.19 15.24
C ASP A 92 -44.20 -13.92 16.75
N ALA A 93 -44.30 -12.64 17.14
CA ALA A 93 -44.17 -12.20 18.52
C ALA A 93 -45.20 -12.80 19.49
N LYS A 94 -46.30 -13.38 18.97
CA LYS A 94 -47.35 -14.01 19.81
C LYS A 94 -47.02 -15.45 20.20
N THR A 95 -46.17 -16.12 19.41
CA THR A 95 -45.86 -17.55 19.58
C THR A 95 -44.43 -17.80 20.05
N THR A 96 -43.58 -16.78 20.03
CA THR A 96 -42.19 -16.94 20.36
C THR A 96 -41.89 -16.53 21.79
N ASP A 97 -41.24 -17.42 22.50
CA ASP A 97 -40.68 -17.15 23.82
C ASP A 97 -39.52 -16.14 23.75
N ILE A 98 -39.53 -15.16 24.65
CA ILE A 98 -38.52 -14.09 24.72
C ILE A 98 -37.12 -14.67 24.90
N GLU A 99 -36.95 -15.73 25.69
CA GLU A 99 -35.67 -16.37 25.94
C GLU A 99 -35.09 -16.98 24.65
N SER A 100 -35.91 -17.67 23.87
CA SER A 100 -35.56 -18.24 22.57
C SER A 100 -35.20 -17.16 21.56
N TYR A 101 -35.91 -16.04 21.53
CA TYR A 101 -35.61 -14.89 20.69
C TYR A 101 -34.24 -14.26 21.08
N GLN A 102 -33.99 -14.03 22.36
CA GLN A 102 -32.75 -13.50 22.85
C GLN A 102 -31.55 -14.39 22.52
N LYS A 103 -31.72 -15.72 22.64
CA LYS A 103 -30.71 -16.70 22.25
C LYS A 103 -30.41 -16.63 20.76
N GLY A 104 -31.42 -16.51 19.91
CA GLY A 104 -31.27 -16.33 18.47
C GLY A 104 -30.48 -15.05 18.13
N MET A 105 -30.82 -13.92 18.74
CA MET A 105 -30.13 -12.65 18.56
C MET A 105 -28.66 -12.72 19.02
N THR A 106 -28.41 -13.41 20.13
CA THR A 106 -27.05 -13.64 20.63
C THR A 106 -26.22 -14.47 19.64
N MET A 107 -26.84 -15.48 19.01
CA MET A 107 -26.12 -16.25 17.96
C MET A 107 -25.78 -15.39 16.73
N ILE A 108 -26.68 -14.50 16.29
CA ILE A 108 -26.46 -13.58 15.18
C ILE A 108 -25.32 -12.61 15.53
N TYR A 109 -25.35 -12.04 16.73
CA TYR A 109 -24.28 -11.15 17.23
C TYR A 109 -22.92 -11.85 17.24
N ASN A 110 -22.84 -13.07 17.78
CA ASN A 110 -21.61 -13.84 17.81
C ASN A 110 -21.13 -14.20 16.40
N SER A 111 -22.02 -14.52 15.47
CA SER A 111 -21.67 -14.75 14.07
C SER A 111 -21.04 -13.52 13.44
N LEU A 112 -21.63 -12.33 13.65
CA LEU A 112 -21.06 -11.05 13.18
C LEU A 112 -19.68 -10.79 13.80
N LYS A 113 -19.52 -11.02 15.10
CA LYS A 113 -18.25 -10.85 15.80
C LYS A 113 -17.18 -11.76 15.23
N ASN A 114 -17.49 -13.04 15.00
CA ASN A 114 -16.56 -14.01 14.40
C ASN A 114 -16.12 -13.60 12.98
N ILE A 115 -17.05 -13.06 12.18
CA ILE A 115 -16.68 -12.52 10.84
C ILE A 115 -15.70 -11.37 10.98
N LEU A 116 -15.97 -10.41 11.86
CA LEU A 116 -15.06 -9.29 12.09
C LEU A 116 -13.66 -9.76 12.53
N GLU A 117 -13.60 -10.74 13.45
CA GLU A 117 -12.34 -11.33 13.91
C GLU A 117 -11.59 -12.04 12.78
N LYS A 118 -12.29 -12.75 11.89
CA LYS A 118 -11.73 -13.41 10.71
C LYS A 118 -11.06 -12.39 9.76
N PHE A 119 -11.63 -11.20 9.66
CA PHE A 119 -11.08 -10.09 8.90
C PHE A 119 -10.11 -9.21 9.70
N GLU A 120 -9.59 -9.71 10.82
CA GLU A 120 -8.62 -9.04 11.68
C GLU A 120 -9.13 -7.72 12.29
N VAL A 121 -10.44 -7.61 12.46
CA VAL A 121 -11.05 -6.56 13.26
C VAL A 121 -11.17 -7.04 14.69
N LYS A 122 -10.50 -6.37 15.64
CA LYS A 122 -10.46 -6.75 17.05
C LYS A 122 -11.03 -5.65 17.92
N GLU A 123 -11.76 -6.02 18.96
CA GLU A 123 -12.24 -5.10 19.98
C GLU A 123 -11.05 -4.60 20.85
N ILE A 124 -11.04 -3.33 21.15
CA ILE A 124 -10.06 -2.72 22.05
C ILE A 124 -10.51 -3.00 23.50
N GLU A 125 -9.74 -3.80 24.20
CA GLU A 125 -9.96 -4.05 25.63
C GLU A 125 -9.44 -2.84 26.42
N ALA A 126 -10.34 -1.99 26.87
CA ALA A 126 -9.97 -0.76 27.56
C ALA A 126 -10.22 -0.78 29.08
N ILE A 127 -11.22 -1.58 29.54
CA ILE A 127 -11.61 -1.58 30.96
C ILE A 127 -10.44 -1.95 31.87
N ASP A 128 -10.30 -1.24 33.00
CA ASP A 128 -9.24 -1.40 34.00
C ASP A 128 -7.80 -1.21 33.48
N LYS A 129 -7.65 -0.72 32.24
CA LYS A 129 -6.34 -0.38 31.65
C LYS A 129 -6.05 1.12 31.80
N GLU A 130 -4.77 1.46 31.73
CA GLU A 130 -4.33 2.85 31.66
C GLU A 130 -4.83 3.51 30.38
N PHE A 131 -5.26 4.77 30.50
CA PHE A 131 -5.73 5.54 29.36
C PHE A 131 -4.60 5.79 28.36
N ASP A 132 -4.80 5.37 27.11
CA ASP A 132 -3.90 5.63 26.01
C ASP A 132 -4.65 6.42 24.91
N PRO A 133 -4.23 7.67 24.59
CA PRO A 133 -4.85 8.48 23.56
C PRO A 133 -4.83 7.86 22.16
N SER A 134 -3.94 6.90 21.89
CA SER A 134 -3.85 6.22 20.61
C SER A 134 -5.01 5.25 20.38
N TYR A 135 -5.59 4.70 21.45
CA TYR A 135 -6.65 3.68 21.43
C TYR A 135 -7.96 4.14 22.05
N HIS A 136 -7.90 5.14 22.94
CA HIS A 136 -9.02 5.57 23.76
C HIS A 136 -9.34 7.05 23.55
N GLN A 137 -10.62 7.37 23.68
CA GLN A 137 -11.11 8.75 23.73
C GLN A 137 -11.80 8.96 25.06
N ALA A 138 -11.18 9.70 25.98
CA ALA A 138 -11.81 10.08 27.24
C ALA A 138 -12.92 11.11 26.98
N VAL A 139 -14.14 10.79 27.35
CA VAL A 139 -15.31 11.68 27.21
C VAL A 139 -15.79 12.18 28.56
N MET A 140 -15.50 11.45 29.64
CA MET A 140 -15.88 11.81 31.02
C MET A 140 -14.75 11.42 31.99
N GLN A 141 -14.69 12.16 33.08
CA GLN A 141 -13.84 11.84 34.24
C GLN A 141 -14.72 11.69 35.46
N GLU A 142 -14.41 10.73 36.32
CA GLU A 142 -15.14 10.48 37.56
C GLU A 142 -14.17 10.04 38.66
N GLU A 143 -14.37 10.52 39.87
CA GLU A 143 -13.62 10.05 41.01
C GLU A 143 -14.09 8.65 41.40
N LYS A 144 -13.18 7.70 41.45
CA LYS A 144 -13.46 6.32 41.90
C LYS A 144 -12.51 5.95 43.03
N GLU A 145 -13.06 5.81 44.25
CA GLU A 145 -12.26 5.44 45.40
C GLU A 145 -11.47 4.15 45.16
N GLY A 146 -10.18 4.17 45.55
CA GLY A 146 -9.31 3.01 45.39
C GLY A 146 -8.74 2.77 43.98
N THR A 147 -9.04 3.66 43.01
CA THR A 147 -8.49 3.58 41.67
C THR A 147 -7.46 4.67 41.43
N LYS A 148 -6.35 4.34 40.80
CA LYS A 148 -5.34 5.34 40.38
C LYS A 148 -5.92 6.28 39.33
N GLU A 149 -5.35 7.48 39.23
CA GLU A 149 -5.68 8.44 38.18
C GLU A 149 -5.40 7.85 36.76
N ASN A 150 -6.15 8.30 35.77
CA ASN A 150 -6.02 7.90 34.36
C ASN A 150 -6.27 6.41 34.07
N ILE A 151 -7.02 5.72 34.88
CA ILE A 151 -7.49 4.35 34.58
C ILE A 151 -8.88 4.40 33.95
N VAL A 152 -9.10 3.58 32.93
CA VAL A 152 -10.42 3.42 32.29
C VAL A 152 -11.36 2.68 33.26
N ILE A 153 -12.36 3.38 33.73
CA ILE A 153 -13.35 2.83 34.70
C ILE A 153 -14.60 2.31 34.03
N GLU A 154 -14.92 2.80 32.84
CA GLU A 154 -16.10 2.36 32.07
C GLU A 154 -15.86 2.57 30.56
N VAL A 155 -16.38 1.65 29.76
CA VAL A 155 -16.38 1.76 28.29
C VAL A 155 -17.78 2.13 27.83
N LEU A 156 -17.97 3.38 27.41
CA LEU A 156 -19.28 3.88 26.93
C LEU A 156 -19.53 3.43 25.49
N GLN A 157 -18.47 3.33 24.69
CA GLN A 157 -18.56 2.79 23.32
C GLN A 157 -17.30 1.97 23.02
N LYS A 158 -17.50 0.74 22.57
CA LYS A 158 -16.40 -0.16 22.22
C LYS A 158 -15.58 0.40 21.06
N GLY A 159 -14.24 0.33 21.19
CA GLY A 159 -13.29 0.64 20.14
C GLY A 159 -12.92 -0.60 19.34
N TYR A 160 -12.41 -0.38 18.13
CA TYR A 160 -11.96 -1.47 17.26
C TYR A 160 -10.68 -1.10 16.53
N THR A 161 -9.83 -2.11 16.37
CA THR A 161 -8.68 -2.07 15.47
C THR A 161 -8.95 -2.93 14.24
N TYR A 162 -8.37 -2.55 13.12
CA TYR A 162 -8.30 -3.37 11.93
C TYR A 162 -6.83 -3.60 11.62
N LYS A 163 -6.38 -4.83 11.75
CA LYS A 163 -4.95 -5.14 11.73
C LYS A 163 -4.21 -4.29 12.78
N ASP A 164 -3.24 -3.49 12.34
CA ASP A 164 -2.43 -2.63 13.21
C ASP A 164 -2.99 -1.21 13.36
N LYS A 165 -4.14 -0.90 12.74
CA LYS A 165 -4.71 0.45 12.71
C LYS A 165 -5.96 0.54 13.56
N VAL A 166 -6.03 1.54 14.44
CA VAL A 166 -7.28 1.90 15.12
C VAL A 166 -8.24 2.51 14.11
N ILE A 167 -9.39 1.87 13.91
CA ILE A 167 -10.47 2.34 13.02
C ILE A 167 -11.55 3.09 13.78
N ARG A 168 -11.69 2.80 15.07
CA ARG A 168 -12.56 3.52 16.00
C ARG A 168 -11.96 3.43 17.39
N PRO A 169 -11.57 4.53 18.04
CA PRO A 169 -11.13 4.52 19.43
C PRO A 169 -12.28 4.12 20.35
N ALA A 170 -11.96 3.54 21.51
CA ALA A 170 -12.94 3.28 22.54
C ALA A 170 -13.29 4.59 23.26
N MET A 171 -14.58 4.92 23.35
CA MET A 171 -15.01 6.04 24.17
C MET A 171 -15.12 5.58 25.62
N VAL A 172 -14.36 6.22 26.48
CA VAL A 172 -14.16 5.75 27.84
C VAL A 172 -14.40 6.86 28.88
N LYS A 173 -14.74 6.42 30.06
CA LYS A 173 -14.70 7.22 31.28
C LYS A 173 -13.42 6.86 32.02
N VAL A 174 -12.66 7.85 32.47
CA VAL A 174 -11.40 7.67 33.18
C VAL A 174 -11.49 8.16 34.61
N SER A 175 -10.71 7.55 35.49
CA SER A 175 -10.55 7.98 36.86
C SER A 175 -9.81 9.32 36.92
N LYS A 176 -10.23 10.18 37.81
CA LYS A 176 -9.58 11.45 38.15
C LYS A 176 -8.65 11.27 39.32
#